data_1c08cc0e4dbce5f940f0b51f49556053
#
_entry.id   1c08cc0e4dbce5f940f0b51f49556053
#
_cell.length_a   1.000
_cell.length_b   1.000
_cell.length_c   1.000
_cell.angle_alpha   90.00
_cell.angle_beta   90.00
_cell.angle_gamma   90.00
#
_symmetry.space_group_name_H-M   'P 1'
#
loop_
_entity.id
_entity.type
_entity.pdbx_description
1 polymer ?
#
loop_
_entity_poly.entity_id
_entity_poly.type
_entity_poly.pdbx_seq_one_letter_code
_entity_poly.pdbx_strand_id
1 'polypeptide(L)'
;MARKLLALLAMLAATLVPVSLSASNTAQAAPFKVLAFYNGTWDAAHIAFVNEANPWLTRAGQENGFTYESTRDWNRLNNLTPAQAQVVIFLDDAPTGAAARSGFQRYIEAGGGFFGFHVSAFTQNANEWPWYHNTFLAKGNFVSNTWGPTVATLKVETRTHPSTVRLPDRFVSAVSEWYSWDRDLRQNSNIQILASVDPVSFPLGTDPNQQWRSGYYPIMWTNKNYKMIYANFGHNAMDYAANRPLSSTFASATQNNFLIDSLLWLGGGGTPPPQGEWKTITNRGNGKCVDAAGAGLNNGTVIQQYACNGTTAQNFRVVATTDGFSRIEYRNDPNKVLDVSGPSTADNTGIHLWDNFGSTNQQWRVTTGSDGYSTLTARHSNKCLAANGGSADGVQLVQMTCNGSAAQSFKIG
;
A
#
# COMPACT_ATOMS: atom_id res chain seq x y z
N MET A 1 -52.77 49.73 -57.98
CA MET A 1 -53.22 49.02 -56.74
C MET A 1 -52.15 48.02 -56.32
N ALA A 2 -51.33 48.41 -55.32
CA ALA A 2 -50.17 47.62 -54.87
C ALA A 2 -50.58 46.85 -53.65
N ARG A 3 -50.43 45.55 -53.70
CA ARG A 3 -50.50 44.65 -52.49
C ARG A 3 -49.10 44.40 -51.98
N LYS A 4 -48.83 44.81 -50.71
CA LYS A 4 -47.62 44.55 -49.96
C LYS A 4 -47.73 43.15 -49.39
N LEU A 5 -46.73 42.30 -49.68
CA LEU A 5 -46.49 41.06 -48.95
C LEU A 5 -45.56 41.36 -47.73
N LEU A 6 -46.02 41.07 -46.52
CA LEU A 6 -45.21 41.07 -45.33
C LEU A 6 -44.62 39.65 -45.16
N ALA A 7 -43.29 39.53 -45.17
CA ALA A 7 -42.59 38.32 -44.79
C ALA A 7 -42.29 38.33 -43.29
N LEU A 8 -42.82 37.37 -42.55
CA LEU A 8 -42.52 37.13 -41.12
C LEU A 8 -41.24 36.30 -41.01
N LEU A 9 -40.16 36.90 -40.50
CA LEU A 9 -38.96 36.16 -40.08
C LEU A 9 -39.15 35.65 -38.66
N ALA A 10 -39.29 34.34 -38.46
CA ALA A 10 -39.25 33.73 -37.13
C ALA A 10 -37.80 33.49 -36.75
N MET A 11 -37.27 34.23 -35.78
CA MET A 11 -35.98 33.92 -35.14
C MET A 11 -36.18 32.81 -34.12
N LEU A 12 -35.58 31.65 -34.42
CA LEU A 12 -35.42 30.55 -33.44
C LEU A 12 -34.27 30.93 -32.50
N ALA A 13 -34.56 31.34 -31.27
CA ALA A 13 -33.56 31.49 -30.23
C ALA A 13 -33.27 30.13 -29.64
N ALA A 14 -32.12 29.55 -29.99
CA ALA A 14 -31.60 28.36 -29.32
C ALA A 14 -31.06 28.74 -27.96
N THR A 15 -31.76 28.37 -26.91
CA THR A 15 -31.27 28.47 -25.53
C THR A 15 -30.25 27.38 -25.27
N LEU A 16 -28.97 27.76 -25.27
CA LEU A 16 -27.90 26.93 -24.76
C LEU A 16 -28.04 26.79 -23.23
N VAL A 17 -28.51 25.63 -22.76
CA VAL A 17 -28.46 25.29 -21.34
C VAL A 17 -27.03 24.89 -21.04
N PRO A 18 -26.31 25.55 -20.13
CA PRO A 18 -24.98 25.11 -19.72
C PRO A 18 -25.12 23.80 -18.95
N VAL A 19 -24.61 22.70 -19.50
CA VAL A 19 -24.40 21.46 -18.75
C VAL A 19 -23.26 21.73 -17.78
N SER A 20 -23.60 22.04 -16.54
CA SER A 20 -22.63 22.05 -15.46
C SER A 20 -22.21 20.59 -15.18
N LEU A 21 -21.04 20.22 -15.68
CA LEU A 21 -20.32 19.03 -15.22
C LEU A 21 -19.97 19.25 -13.75
N SER A 22 -20.80 18.73 -12.87
CA SER A 22 -20.45 18.57 -11.46
C SER A 22 -19.28 17.61 -11.40
N ALA A 23 -18.07 18.13 -11.21
CA ALA A 23 -16.96 17.31 -10.76
C ALA A 23 -17.42 16.67 -9.44
N SER A 24 -17.62 15.36 -9.45
CA SER A 24 -17.84 14.61 -8.22
C SER A 24 -16.54 14.72 -7.40
N ASN A 25 -16.50 15.72 -6.52
CA ASN A 25 -15.56 15.71 -5.41
C ASN A 25 -15.90 14.47 -4.59
N THR A 26 -15.18 13.38 -4.80
CA THR A 26 -15.13 12.32 -3.81
C THR A 26 -14.59 12.98 -2.56
N ALA A 27 -15.46 13.20 -1.58
CA ALA A 27 -15.09 13.77 -0.30
C ALA A 27 -13.95 12.89 0.26
N GLN A 28 -12.76 13.45 0.33
CA GLN A 28 -11.64 12.78 0.98
C GLN A 28 -12.05 12.57 2.44
N ALA A 29 -11.98 11.32 2.91
CA ALA A 29 -12.27 11.01 4.30
C ALA A 29 -11.43 11.93 5.21
N ALA A 30 -12.03 12.41 6.30
CA ALA A 30 -11.29 13.24 7.25
C ALA A 30 -10.05 12.51 7.75
N PRO A 31 -8.91 13.20 7.89
CA PRO A 31 -7.69 12.59 8.40
C PRO A 31 -7.94 11.91 9.76
N PHE A 32 -7.49 10.68 9.92
CA PHE A 32 -7.57 9.94 11.17
C PHE A 32 -6.19 9.71 11.76
N LYS A 33 -6.12 9.42 13.04
CA LYS A 33 -4.86 9.19 13.75
C LYS A 33 -4.64 7.70 14.02
N VAL A 34 -3.43 7.24 13.69
CA VAL A 34 -2.89 5.92 14.01
C VAL A 34 -1.86 6.08 15.12
N LEU A 35 -2.05 5.36 16.23
CA LEU A 35 -1.12 5.33 17.37
C LEU A 35 -0.55 3.92 17.51
N ALA A 36 0.76 3.78 17.31
CA ALA A 36 1.45 2.51 17.44
C ALA A 36 2.15 2.37 18.78
N PHE A 37 2.07 1.16 19.35
CA PHE A 37 2.77 0.77 20.58
C PHE A 37 3.82 -0.30 20.26
N TYR A 38 4.99 -0.18 20.90
CA TYR A 38 6.09 -1.12 20.73
C TYR A 38 7.04 -1.12 21.93
N ASN A 39 7.82 -2.18 22.08
CA ASN A 39 8.93 -2.25 23.01
C ASN A 39 10.29 -2.02 22.34
N GLY A 40 10.57 -2.67 21.22
CA GLY A 40 11.84 -2.55 20.50
C GLY A 40 13.05 -3.07 21.31
N THR A 41 12.88 -4.13 22.09
CA THR A 41 13.89 -4.59 23.05
C THR A 41 14.12 -6.09 23.08
N TRP A 42 13.32 -6.86 22.37
CA TRP A 42 13.37 -8.31 22.43
C TRP A 42 14.43 -8.93 21.50
N ASP A 43 14.00 -9.47 20.41
CA ASP A 43 14.79 -10.10 19.37
C ASP A 43 15.24 -9.07 18.35
N ALA A 44 16.46 -9.23 17.82
CA ALA A 44 17.01 -8.35 16.79
C ALA A 44 16.11 -8.27 15.53
N ALA A 45 15.41 -9.36 15.19
CA ALA A 45 14.47 -9.38 14.07
C ALA A 45 13.24 -8.50 14.30
N HIS A 46 12.67 -8.49 15.51
CA HIS A 46 11.58 -7.61 15.90
C HIS A 46 12.04 -6.14 16.00
N ILE A 47 13.25 -5.92 16.54
CA ILE A 47 13.85 -4.58 16.59
C ILE A 47 14.05 -4.03 15.17
N ALA A 48 14.57 -4.85 14.24
CA ALA A 48 14.73 -4.47 12.84
C ALA A 48 13.38 -4.13 12.19
N PHE A 49 12.35 -4.94 12.44
CA PHE A 49 10.98 -4.65 11.99
C PHE A 49 10.47 -3.33 12.52
N VAL A 50 10.57 -3.06 13.83
CA VAL A 50 10.10 -1.78 14.43
C VAL A 50 10.82 -0.58 13.81
N ASN A 51 12.15 -0.70 13.61
CA ASN A 51 12.96 0.37 13.03
C ASN A 51 12.56 0.71 11.60
N GLU A 52 12.12 -0.25 10.80
CA GLU A 52 11.60 0.01 9.45
C GLU A 52 10.10 0.39 9.44
N ALA A 53 9.30 -0.16 10.36
CA ALA A 53 7.85 0.08 10.41
C ALA A 53 7.52 1.54 10.72
N ASN A 54 8.22 2.16 11.68
CA ASN A 54 7.96 3.54 12.06
C ASN A 54 8.10 4.53 10.89
N PRO A 55 9.23 4.58 10.14
CA PRO A 55 9.35 5.47 8.98
C PRO A 55 8.42 5.06 7.83
N TRP A 56 8.17 3.75 7.63
CA TRP A 56 7.25 3.30 6.59
C TRP A 56 5.81 3.75 6.88
N LEU A 57 5.29 3.56 8.10
CA LEU A 57 3.95 3.97 8.49
C LEU A 57 3.78 5.49 8.50
N THR A 58 4.84 6.24 8.82
CA THR A 58 4.84 7.71 8.70
C THR A 58 4.61 8.14 7.26
N ARG A 59 5.35 7.55 6.30
CA ARG A 59 5.16 7.84 4.87
C ARG A 59 3.79 7.37 4.37
N ALA A 60 3.38 6.15 4.72
CA ALA A 60 2.09 5.62 4.36
C ALA A 60 0.95 6.53 4.83
N GLY A 61 1.07 7.14 6.01
CA GLY A 61 0.12 8.12 6.54
C GLY A 61 0.06 9.38 5.67
N GLN A 62 1.21 9.93 5.33
CA GLN A 62 1.30 11.10 4.45
C GLN A 62 0.69 10.85 3.06
N GLU A 63 0.90 9.64 2.52
CA GLU A 63 0.41 9.26 1.19
C GLU A 63 -1.08 8.89 1.18
N ASN A 64 -1.63 8.43 2.31
CA ASN A 64 -2.98 7.86 2.37
C ASN A 64 -3.94 8.59 3.33
N GLY A 65 -3.58 9.78 3.83
CA GLY A 65 -4.48 10.66 4.56
C GLY A 65 -4.72 10.27 6.02
N PHE A 66 -3.71 9.70 6.70
CA PHE A 66 -3.72 9.53 8.15
C PHE A 66 -2.46 10.08 8.80
N THR A 67 -2.55 10.45 10.07
CA THR A 67 -1.39 10.81 10.88
C THR A 67 -0.89 9.59 11.64
N TYR A 68 0.42 9.44 11.75
CA TYR A 68 1.07 8.35 12.47
C TYR A 68 1.88 8.88 13.64
N GLU A 69 1.72 8.23 14.80
CA GLU A 69 2.51 8.45 16.00
C GLU A 69 2.86 7.10 16.61
N SER A 70 4.06 6.94 17.16
CA SER A 70 4.45 5.73 17.88
C SER A 70 4.97 6.04 19.28
N THR A 71 4.82 5.07 20.19
CA THR A 71 5.20 5.23 21.59
C THR A 71 5.64 3.92 22.23
N ARG A 72 6.53 4.00 23.21
CA ARG A 72 6.90 2.89 24.12
C ARG A 72 6.16 2.96 25.45
N ASP A 73 5.38 4.02 25.67
CA ASP A 73 4.60 4.20 26.89
C ASP A 73 3.23 3.52 26.77
N TRP A 74 3.14 2.28 27.21
CA TRP A 74 1.92 1.49 27.25
C TRP A 74 0.86 2.05 28.21
N ASN A 75 1.22 2.93 29.17
CA ASN A 75 0.25 3.55 30.07
C ASN A 75 -0.70 4.50 29.33
N ARG A 76 -0.34 4.96 28.15
CA ARG A 76 -1.26 5.75 27.32
C ARG A 76 -2.55 5.00 26.99
N LEU A 77 -2.54 3.66 26.99
CA LEU A 77 -3.75 2.85 26.83
C LEU A 77 -4.74 3.01 27.98
N ASN A 78 -4.30 3.37 29.20
CA ASN A 78 -5.16 3.41 30.37
C ASN A 78 -6.41 4.27 30.17
N ASN A 79 -6.30 5.37 29.43
CA ASN A 79 -7.39 6.32 29.19
C ASN A 79 -7.56 6.68 27.70
N LEU A 80 -7.02 5.86 26.80
CA LEU A 80 -7.13 6.10 25.36
C LEU A 80 -8.57 5.93 24.90
N THR A 81 -9.01 6.83 24.04
CA THR A 81 -10.35 6.79 23.41
C THR A 81 -10.24 6.81 21.88
N PRO A 82 -11.25 6.31 21.14
CA PRO A 82 -11.26 6.39 19.68
C PRO A 82 -11.26 7.83 19.12
N ALA A 83 -11.64 8.82 19.94
CA ALA A 83 -11.55 10.24 19.54
C ALA A 83 -10.09 10.74 19.52
N GLN A 84 -9.21 10.19 20.36
CA GLN A 84 -7.79 10.57 20.45
C GLN A 84 -6.92 9.85 19.40
N ALA A 85 -7.24 8.59 19.09
CA ALA A 85 -6.64 7.83 18.01
C ALA A 85 -7.68 6.83 17.47
N GLN A 86 -7.98 6.87 16.21
CA GLN A 86 -8.97 6.00 15.58
C GLN A 86 -8.46 4.57 15.41
N VAL A 87 -7.14 4.40 15.27
CA VAL A 87 -6.50 3.10 15.12
C VAL A 87 -5.34 2.97 16.09
N VAL A 88 -5.31 1.84 16.79
CA VAL A 88 -4.16 1.40 17.59
C VAL A 88 -3.43 0.28 16.83
N ILE A 89 -2.10 0.36 16.80
CA ILE A 89 -1.24 -0.72 16.28
C ILE A 89 -0.42 -1.27 17.44
N PHE A 90 -0.31 -2.61 17.51
CA PHE A 90 0.75 -3.27 18.28
C PHE A 90 1.78 -3.82 17.30
N LEU A 91 3.02 -3.32 17.39
CA LEU A 91 4.08 -3.69 16.46
C LEU A 91 4.77 -5.00 16.91
N ASP A 92 5.48 -4.99 18.03
CA ASP A 92 6.36 -6.08 18.46
C ASP A 92 6.04 -6.62 19.85
N ASP A 93 4.91 -6.24 20.44
CA ASP A 93 4.49 -6.73 21.74
C ASP A 93 3.01 -6.40 22.02
N ALA A 94 2.54 -6.76 23.21
CA ALA A 94 1.25 -6.41 23.78
C ALA A 94 1.42 -5.94 25.24
N PRO A 95 0.48 -5.13 25.77
CA PRO A 95 0.62 -4.59 27.13
C PRO A 95 0.59 -5.71 28.19
N THR A 96 1.49 -5.63 29.17
CA THR A 96 1.56 -6.56 30.31
C THR A 96 0.81 -6.05 31.54
N GLY A 97 0.69 -4.72 31.70
CA GLY A 97 0.01 -4.11 32.84
C GLY A 97 -1.51 -4.24 32.80
N ALA A 98 -2.13 -4.61 33.92
CA ALA A 98 -3.59 -4.80 34.01
C ALA A 98 -4.39 -3.53 33.63
N ALA A 99 -3.92 -2.35 34.00
CA ALA A 99 -4.59 -1.08 33.65
C ALA A 99 -4.56 -0.82 32.13
N ALA A 100 -3.41 -1.06 31.48
CA ALA A 100 -3.27 -0.91 30.04
C ALA A 100 -4.10 -1.95 29.26
N ARG A 101 -4.14 -3.21 29.72
CA ARG A 101 -5.00 -4.26 29.17
C ARG A 101 -6.48 -3.89 29.25
N SER A 102 -6.94 -3.44 30.41
CA SER A 102 -8.32 -2.99 30.60
C SER A 102 -8.64 -1.72 29.81
N GLY A 103 -7.68 -0.81 29.71
CA GLY A 103 -7.79 0.41 28.88
C GLY A 103 -7.94 0.08 27.41
N PHE A 104 -7.12 -0.82 26.91
CA PHE A 104 -7.23 -1.29 25.52
C PHE A 104 -8.56 -1.98 25.22
N GLN A 105 -9.05 -2.85 26.13
CA GLN A 105 -10.35 -3.46 25.96
C GLN A 105 -11.46 -2.42 25.88
N ARG A 106 -11.49 -1.44 26.78
CA ARG A 106 -12.47 -0.32 26.72
C ARG A 106 -12.38 0.47 25.43
N TYR A 107 -11.17 0.72 24.94
CA TYR A 107 -10.93 1.41 23.67
C TYR A 107 -11.57 0.64 22.49
N ILE A 108 -11.37 -0.68 22.44
CA ILE A 108 -11.96 -1.55 21.42
C ILE A 108 -13.50 -1.61 21.54
N GLU A 109 -14.02 -1.78 22.74
CA GLU A 109 -15.47 -1.83 23.02
C GLU A 109 -16.15 -0.48 22.69
N ALA A 110 -15.43 0.62 22.77
CA ALA A 110 -15.89 1.94 22.31
C ALA A 110 -15.81 2.14 20.78
N GLY A 111 -15.44 1.12 20.01
CA GLY A 111 -15.37 1.15 18.55
C GLY A 111 -14.03 1.56 17.97
N GLY A 112 -12.97 1.58 18.75
CA GLY A 112 -11.60 1.80 18.30
C GLY A 112 -11.12 0.71 17.34
N GLY A 113 -10.33 1.09 16.32
CA GLY A 113 -9.71 0.18 15.37
C GLY A 113 -8.41 -0.41 15.90
N PHE A 114 -8.10 -1.65 15.55
CA PHE A 114 -6.86 -2.32 15.96
C PHE A 114 -6.19 -3.06 14.82
N PHE A 115 -4.87 -2.90 14.70
CA PHE A 115 -4.02 -3.73 13.86
C PHE A 115 -2.91 -4.38 14.69
N GLY A 116 -2.86 -5.70 14.70
CA GLY A 116 -1.81 -6.45 15.41
C GLY A 116 -0.84 -7.10 14.44
N PHE A 117 0.45 -6.89 14.67
CA PHE A 117 1.53 -7.58 13.97
C PHE A 117 2.06 -8.75 14.78
N HIS A 118 2.42 -9.82 14.11
CA HIS A 118 3.25 -10.95 14.52
C HIS A 118 3.23 -11.24 16.05
N VAL A 119 4.25 -10.81 16.76
CA VAL A 119 4.45 -11.13 18.19
C VAL A 119 3.41 -10.47 19.10
N SER A 120 2.66 -9.47 18.61
CA SER A 120 1.56 -8.91 19.40
C SER A 120 0.49 -9.96 19.79
N ALA A 121 0.43 -11.06 19.05
CA ALA A 121 -0.46 -12.19 19.37
C ALA A 121 0.24 -13.31 20.14
N PHE A 122 1.56 -13.28 20.28
CA PHE A 122 2.29 -14.36 20.93
C PHE A 122 1.88 -14.54 22.41
N THR A 123 1.60 -15.78 22.81
CA THR A 123 1.47 -16.18 24.19
C THR A 123 1.56 -17.71 24.31
N GLN A 124 2.19 -18.19 25.36
CA GLN A 124 2.17 -19.59 25.78
C GLN A 124 1.08 -19.86 26.83
N ASN A 125 0.43 -18.82 27.34
CA ASN A 125 -0.63 -18.90 28.33
C ASN A 125 -1.76 -17.90 28.01
N ALA A 126 -2.73 -18.30 27.20
CA ALA A 126 -3.85 -17.46 26.80
C ALA A 126 -4.73 -16.98 27.99
N ASN A 127 -4.58 -17.63 29.17
CA ASN A 127 -5.31 -17.24 30.38
C ASN A 127 -4.69 -16.03 31.10
N GLU A 128 -3.51 -15.54 30.67
CA GLU A 128 -2.95 -14.29 31.21
C GLU A 128 -3.74 -13.06 30.75
N TRP A 129 -4.37 -13.15 29.57
CA TRP A 129 -5.28 -12.13 29.07
C TRP A 129 -6.38 -12.78 28.25
N PRO A 130 -7.36 -13.47 28.90
CA PRO A 130 -8.34 -14.34 28.21
C PRO A 130 -9.16 -13.61 27.17
N TRP A 131 -9.58 -12.38 27.46
CA TRP A 131 -10.33 -11.59 26.50
C TRP A 131 -9.54 -11.39 25.18
N TYR A 132 -8.27 -10.98 25.26
CA TYR A 132 -7.44 -10.71 24.08
C TYR A 132 -7.17 -11.96 23.26
N HIS A 133 -6.71 -13.04 23.92
CA HIS A 133 -6.25 -14.24 23.22
C HIS A 133 -7.38 -15.20 22.85
N ASN A 134 -8.46 -15.28 23.67
CA ASN A 134 -9.50 -16.27 23.50
C ASN A 134 -10.79 -15.72 22.87
N THR A 135 -11.03 -14.40 23.00
CA THR A 135 -12.25 -13.75 22.47
C THR A 135 -11.93 -12.81 21.33
N PHE A 136 -11.00 -11.88 21.52
CA PHE A 136 -10.69 -10.82 20.57
C PHE A 136 -9.90 -11.36 19.37
N LEU A 137 -8.73 -11.94 19.58
CA LEU A 137 -7.96 -12.64 18.53
C LEU A 137 -8.45 -14.07 18.28
N ALA A 138 -9.08 -14.71 19.27
CA ALA A 138 -9.68 -16.04 19.24
C ALA A 138 -8.72 -17.20 18.95
N LYS A 139 -7.39 -16.99 18.98
CA LYS A 139 -6.36 -17.92 18.51
C LYS A 139 -5.84 -18.89 19.57
N GLY A 140 -6.14 -18.66 20.89
CA GLY A 140 -5.62 -19.47 21.98
C GLY A 140 -4.12 -19.24 22.24
N ASN A 141 -3.37 -20.33 22.36
CA ASN A 141 -1.93 -20.33 22.59
C ASN A 141 -1.15 -20.44 21.28
N PHE A 142 0.06 -19.88 21.28
CA PHE A 142 1.08 -20.19 20.29
C PHE A 142 1.52 -21.67 20.42
N VAL A 143 1.74 -22.32 19.29
CA VAL A 143 2.16 -23.73 19.24
C VAL A 143 3.55 -23.87 18.62
N SER A 144 3.77 -23.26 17.45
CA SER A 144 5.02 -23.39 16.71
C SER A 144 5.15 -22.29 15.68
N ASN A 145 6.36 -22.09 15.19
CA ASN A 145 6.73 -21.22 14.09
C ASN A 145 7.57 -21.96 13.05
N THR A 146 7.84 -21.30 11.92
CA THR A 146 8.87 -21.79 11.01
C THR A 146 10.23 -21.57 11.65
N TRP A 147 11.10 -22.56 11.54
CA TRP A 147 12.49 -22.39 11.94
C TRP A 147 13.25 -21.56 10.90
N GLY A 148 13.56 -20.36 11.30
CA GLY A 148 14.12 -19.35 10.39
C GLY A 148 13.06 -18.67 9.52
N PRO A 149 13.09 -17.33 9.44
CA PRO A 149 12.15 -16.55 8.67
C PRO A 149 12.23 -16.83 7.17
N THR A 150 11.08 -16.94 6.50
CA THR A 150 10.99 -17.24 5.08
C THR A 150 9.80 -16.55 4.42
N VAL A 151 9.81 -16.47 3.09
CA VAL A 151 8.63 -16.07 2.30
C VAL A 151 7.60 -17.20 2.28
N ALA A 152 6.33 -16.85 2.14
CA ALA A 152 5.26 -17.81 1.88
C ALA A 152 4.35 -17.30 0.75
N THR A 153 3.79 -18.21 -0.03
CA THR A 153 2.65 -17.87 -0.87
C THR A 153 1.40 -17.84 0.00
N LEU A 154 0.70 -16.73 0.01
CA LEU A 154 -0.55 -16.55 0.73
C LEU A 154 -1.73 -16.69 -0.22
N LYS A 155 -2.74 -17.48 0.18
CA LYS A 155 -4.03 -17.62 -0.49
C LYS A 155 -5.03 -16.68 0.17
N VAL A 156 -5.65 -15.81 -0.61
CA VAL A 156 -6.70 -14.91 -0.12
C VAL A 156 -8.02 -15.69 -0.01
N GLU A 157 -8.52 -15.83 1.22
CA GLU A 157 -9.73 -16.60 1.53
C GLU A 157 -10.99 -15.73 1.42
N THR A 158 -10.88 -14.45 1.77
CA THR A 158 -11.98 -13.48 1.72
C THR A 158 -11.60 -12.31 0.83
N ARG A 159 -12.29 -12.17 -0.30
CA ARG A 159 -12.04 -11.10 -1.28
C ARG A 159 -13.00 -9.92 -1.19
N THR A 160 -14.02 -10.03 -0.35
CA THR A 160 -15.04 -8.99 -0.18
C THR A 160 -14.75 -8.04 0.99
N HIS A 161 -13.72 -8.34 1.80
CA HIS A 161 -13.32 -7.46 2.89
C HIS A 161 -12.53 -6.27 2.32
N PRO A 162 -12.75 -5.03 2.80
CA PRO A 162 -12.05 -3.84 2.27
C PRO A 162 -10.52 -3.95 2.23
N SER A 163 -9.91 -4.65 3.20
CA SER A 163 -8.46 -4.85 3.23
C SER A 163 -7.93 -5.83 2.17
N THR A 164 -8.79 -6.61 1.51
CA THR A 164 -8.39 -7.67 0.59
C THR A 164 -8.91 -7.51 -0.84
N VAL A 165 -9.79 -6.53 -1.08
CA VAL A 165 -10.41 -6.33 -2.42
C VAL A 165 -9.39 -6.09 -3.52
N ARG A 166 -8.22 -5.52 -3.18
CA ARG A 166 -7.13 -5.25 -4.13
C ARG A 166 -6.13 -6.40 -4.27
N LEU A 167 -6.24 -7.44 -3.44
CA LEU A 167 -5.30 -8.55 -3.49
C LEU A 167 -5.64 -9.53 -4.63
N PRO A 168 -4.66 -10.13 -5.29
CA PRO A 168 -4.87 -11.27 -6.16
C PRO A 168 -5.27 -12.51 -5.34
N ASP A 169 -5.74 -13.57 -5.99
CA ASP A 169 -6.12 -14.82 -5.30
C ASP A 169 -4.97 -15.44 -4.49
N ARG A 170 -3.75 -15.25 -4.97
CA ARG A 170 -2.51 -15.65 -4.33
C ARG A 170 -1.44 -14.59 -4.53
N PHE A 171 -0.60 -14.40 -3.52
CA PHE A 171 0.58 -13.54 -3.63
C PHE A 171 1.72 -14.06 -2.75
N VAL A 172 2.95 -13.69 -3.11
CA VAL A 172 4.13 -13.99 -2.30
C VAL A 172 4.28 -12.89 -1.25
N SER A 173 4.38 -13.30 0.02
CA SER A 173 4.62 -12.40 1.15
C SER A 173 6.05 -11.85 1.15
N ALA A 174 6.29 -10.82 1.95
CA ALA A 174 7.62 -10.56 2.48
C ALA A 174 8.04 -11.70 3.42
N VAL A 175 9.33 -11.74 3.77
CA VAL A 175 9.85 -12.70 4.76
C VAL A 175 9.20 -12.44 6.11
N SER A 176 8.75 -13.51 6.77
CA SER A 176 8.32 -13.48 8.16
C SER A 176 8.48 -14.88 8.79
N GLU A 177 8.28 -14.97 10.07
CA GLU A 177 8.17 -16.19 10.84
C GLU A 177 6.70 -16.56 11.01
N TRP A 178 6.29 -17.76 10.63
CA TRP A 178 4.87 -18.11 10.50
C TRP A 178 4.40 -18.90 11.71
N TYR A 179 3.48 -18.31 12.48
CA TYR A 179 2.93 -18.90 13.69
C TYR A 179 1.80 -19.90 13.42
N SER A 180 1.74 -20.93 14.24
CA SER A 180 0.57 -21.77 14.39
C SER A 180 -0.03 -21.66 15.80
N TRP A 181 -1.32 -21.97 15.90
CA TRP A 181 -2.15 -21.74 17.08
C TRP A 181 -2.80 -23.04 17.54
N ASP A 182 -3.11 -23.16 18.83
CA ASP A 182 -3.78 -24.35 19.40
C ASP A 182 -5.27 -24.40 19.07
N ARG A 183 -5.85 -23.33 18.51
CA ARG A 183 -7.24 -23.28 18.08
C ARG A 183 -7.35 -23.19 16.58
N ASP A 184 -8.28 -23.95 16.02
CA ASP A 184 -8.68 -23.79 14.61
C ASP A 184 -9.64 -22.60 14.50
N LEU A 185 -9.15 -21.48 13.98
CA LEU A 185 -9.94 -20.26 13.83
C LEU A 185 -11.19 -20.43 12.97
N ARG A 186 -11.25 -21.45 12.10
CA ARG A 186 -12.43 -21.76 11.27
C ARG A 186 -13.61 -22.24 12.09
N GLN A 187 -13.37 -22.77 13.29
CA GLN A 187 -14.43 -23.23 14.19
C GLN A 187 -15.13 -22.07 14.91
N ASN A 188 -14.61 -20.85 14.82
CA ASN A 188 -15.23 -19.67 15.42
C ASN A 188 -15.96 -18.85 14.34
N SER A 189 -17.28 -18.88 14.33
CA SER A 189 -18.12 -18.18 13.35
C SER A 189 -17.96 -16.64 13.35
N ASN A 190 -17.39 -16.07 14.43
CA ASN A 190 -17.07 -14.65 14.51
C ASN A 190 -15.78 -14.28 13.81
N ILE A 191 -14.92 -15.26 13.54
CA ILE A 191 -13.65 -15.02 12.84
C ILE A 191 -13.87 -15.14 11.33
N GLN A 192 -13.30 -14.20 10.61
CA GLN A 192 -13.24 -14.20 9.16
C GLN A 192 -11.76 -14.25 8.73
N ILE A 193 -11.38 -15.36 8.13
CA ILE A 193 -10.02 -15.52 7.61
C ILE A 193 -9.89 -14.69 6.34
N LEU A 194 -8.91 -13.80 6.32
CA LEU A 194 -8.60 -12.94 5.18
C LEU A 194 -7.61 -13.62 4.24
N ALA A 195 -6.55 -14.22 4.79
CA ALA A 195 -5.64 -15.06 4.04
C ALA A 195 -4.99 -16.13 4.93
N SER A 196 -4.62 -17.24 4.30
CA SER A 196 -3.86 -18.35 4.88
C SER A 196 -2.60 -18.61 4.06
N VAL A 197 -1.64 -19.34 4.64
CA VAL A 197 -0.54 -19.89 3.85
C VAL A 197 -1.10 -20.91 2.85
N ASP A 198 -0.69 -20.83 1.58
CA ASP A 198 -1.07 -21.83 0.58
C ASP A 198 -0.34 -23.15 0.90
N PRO A 199 -1.09 -24.22 1.27
CA PRO A 199 -0.46 -25.46 1.70
C PRO A 199 0.38 -26.15 0.60
N VAL A 200 0.14 -25.80 -0.65
CA VAL A 200 0.91 -26.37 -1.79
C VAL A 200 2.30 -25.75 -1.88
N SER A 201 2.50 -24.53 -1.40
CA SER A 201 3.75 -23.78 -1.56
C SER A 201 4.42 -23.41 -0.24
N PHE A 202 3.84 -23.82 0.90
CA PHE A 202 4.44 -23.53 2.19
C PHE A 202 5.75 -24.31 2.37
N PRO A 203 6.86 -23.65 2.78
CA PRO A 203 8.16 -24.29 2.94
C PRO A 203 8.19 -25.10 4.24
N LEU A 204 7.41 -26.18 4.31
CA LEU A 204 7.43 -27.13 5.42
C LEU A 204 8.81 -27.77 5.51
N GLY A 205 9.33 -27.94 6.73
CA GLY A 205 10.55 -28.69 6.96
C GLY A 205 11.81 -27.87 7.21
N THR A 206 11.69 -26.59 7.45
CA THR A 206 12.78 -25.76 7.96
C THR A 206 13.08 -26.07 9.44
N ASP A 207 12.07 -26.51 10.20
CA ASP A 207 12.20 -27.04 11.56
C ASP A 207 11.70 -28.50 11.61
N PRO A 208 12.56 -29.50 11.84
CA PRO A 208 12.16 -30.91 11.91
C PRO A 208 11.23 -31.23 13.10
N ASN A 209 11.18 -30.37 14.12
CA ASN A 209 10.30 -30.52 15.28
C ASN A 209 8.98 -29.79 15.13
N GLN A 210 8.77 -29.06 14.02
CA GLN A 210 7.60 -28.26 13.77
C GLN A 210 6.34 -29.12 13.58
N GLN A 211 5.35 -28.87 14.39
CA GLN A 211 4.06 -29.54 14.32
C GLN A 211 2.99 -28.59 13.80
N TRP A 212 2.79 -28.54 12.49
CA TRP A 212 1.69 -27.81 11.89
C TRP A 212 0.37 -28.55 12.11
N ARG A 213 -0.61 -27.86 12.65
CA ARG A 213 -1.91 -28.47 12.91
C ARG A 213 -2.77 -28.41 11.66
N SER A 214 -3.35 -29.57 11.28
CA SER A 214 -4.37 -29.71 10.21
C SER A 214 -4.01 -29.20 8.82
N GLY A 215 -2.78 -28.78 8.56
CA GLY A 215 -2.36 -28.25 7.26
C GLY A 215 -3.05 -26.94 6.86
N TYR A 216 -3.56 -26.20 7.83
CA TYR A 216 -4.23 -24.93 7.62
C TYR A 216 -3.66 -23.84 8.53
N TYR A 217 -3.09 -22.80 7.94
CA TYR A 217 -2.31 -21.79 8.63
C TYR A 217 -2.84 -20.40 8.33
N PRO A 218 -3.84 -19.91 9.10
CA PRO A 218 -4.37 -18.56 8.95
C PRO A 218 -3.32 -17.53 9.38
N ILE A 219 -3.04 -16.60 8.49
CA ILE A 219 -2.01 -15.57 8.68
C ILE A 219 -2.64 -14.20 8.87
N MET A 220 -3.77 -13.94 8.22
CA MET A 220 -4.49 -12.68 8.28
C MET A 220 -5.96 -12.97 8.60
N TRP A 221 -6.49 -12.33 9.63
CA TRP A 221 -7.91 -12.46 9.97
C TRP A 221 -8.47 -11.23 10.66
N THR A 222 -9.80 -11.17 10.69
CA THR A 222 -10.59 -10.20 11.44
C THR A 222 -11.65 -10.90 12.30
N ASN A 223 -12.14 -10.20 13.32
CA ASN A 223 -13.24 -10.65 14.17
C ASN A 223 -14.45 -9.74 13.91
N LYS A 224 -15.57 -10.34 13.47
CA LYS A 224 -16.79 -9.62 13.08
C LYS A 224 -17.42 -8.77 14.19
N ASN A 225 -17.10 -9.08 15.46
CA ASN A 225 -17.60 -8.34 16.61
C ASN A 225 -16.78 -7.10 16.94
N TYR A 226 -15.60 -6.94 16.31
CA TYR A 226 -14.67 -5.88 16.63
C TYR A 226 -14.04 -5.30 15.36
N LYS A 227 -13.66 -4.06 15.41
CA LYS A 227 -12.92 -3.39 14.32
C LYS A 227 -11.44 -3.70 14.42
N MET A 228 -11.04 -4.91 14.01
CA MET A 228 -9.67 -5.39 14.21
C MET A 228 -9.17 -6.19 13.01
N ILE A 229 -7.87 -6.15 12.80
CA ILE A 229 -7.12 -7.04 11.92
C ILE A 229 -5.87 -7.52 12.65
N TYR A 230 -5.57 -8.78 12.50
CA TYR A 230 -4.26 -9.34 12.83
C TYR A 230 -3.60 -9.86 11.56
N ALA A 231 -2.29 -9.63 11.45
CA ALA A 231 -1.46 -10.21 10.39
C ALA A 231 -0.12 -10.69 10.96
N ASN A 232 0.25 -11.92 10.62
CA ASN A 232 1.48 -12.55 11.11
C ASN A 232 2.72 -12.07 10.32
N PHE A 233 2.84 -10.74 10.11
CA PHE A 233 3.98 -10.06 9.51
C PHE A 233 4.75 -9.31 10.59
N GLY A 234 6.08 -9.18 10.46
CA GLY A 234 6.88 -8.37 11.38
C GLY A 234 8.04 -9.10 12.03
N HIS A 235 8.59 -10.11 11.35
CA HIS A 235 9.83 -10.78 11.76
C HIS A 235 10.80 -10.85 10.57
N ASN A 236 11.83 -9.99 10.59
CA ASN A 236 12.82 -9.96 9.51
C ASN A 236 13.83 -11.12 9.63
N ALA A 237 14.34 -11.60 8.49
CA ALA A 237 15.53 -12.45 8.53
C ALA A 237 16.73 -11.62 8.99
N MET A 238 17.58 -12.21 9.82
CA MET A 238 18.72 -11.53 10.45
C MET A 238 20.02 -12.29 10.26
N ASP A 239 21.08 -11.54 10.03
CA ASP A 239 22.43 -11.96 10.37
C ASP A 239 22.65 -11.56 11.84
N TYR A 240 22.41 -12.51 12.76
CA TYR A 240 22.52 -12.24 14.19
C TYR A 240 23.96 -11.95 14.64
N ALA A 241 24.96 -12.50 13.94
CA ALA A 241 26.36 -12.26 14.26
C ALA A 241 26.77 -10.80 13.96
N ALA A 242 26.30 -10.26 12.84
CA ALA A 242 26.55 -8.89 12.43
C ALA A 242 25.47 -7.91 12.92
N ASN A 243 24.44 -8.38 13.61
CA ASN A 243 23.25 -7.63 13.98
C ASN A 243 22.65 -6.82 12.79
N ARG A 244 22.51 -7.46 11.63
CA ARG A 244 22.12 -6.85 10.38
C ARG A 244 20.89 -7.52 9.79
N PRO A 245 19.80 -6.76 9.44
CA PRO A 245 18.66 -7.32 8.74
C PRO A 245 19.03 -7.79 7.34
N LEU A 246 18.51 -8.97 6.96
CA LEU A 246 18.67 -9.57 5.63
C LEU A 246 17.39 -9.48 4.79
N SER A 247 16.29 -9.04 5.38
CA SER A 247 15.02 -8.84 4.70
C SER A 247 14.29 -7.61 5.25
N SER A 248 13.18 -7.24 4.59
CA SER A 248 12.26 -6.21 5.05
C SER A 248 10.83 -6.74 5.01
N THR A 249 10.08 -6.49 6.07
CA THR A 249 8.64 -6.78 6.13
C THR A 249 7.86 -6.03 5.04
N PHE A 250 8.37 -4.90 4.57
CA PHE A 250 7.70 -4.05 3.57
C PHE A 250 8.20 -4.30 2.13
N ALA A 251 8.92 -5.39 1.88
CA ALA A 251 9.45 -5.71 0.56
C ALA A 251 8.38 -6.17 -0.45
N SER A 252 7.19 -6.60 -0.01
CA SER A 252 6.09 -7.02 -0.89
C SER A 252 5.07 -5.90 -1.07
N ALA A 253 5.03 -5.30 -2.27
CA ALA A 253 4.05 -4.24 -2.58
C ALA A 253 2.59 -4.72 -2.42
N THR A 254 2.30 -5.97 -2.75
CA THR A 254 0.96 -6.56 -2.57
C THR A 254 0.61 -6.66 -1.09
N GLN A 255 1.54 -7.08 -0.25
CA GLN A 255 1.38 -7.08 1.21
C GLN A 255 1.18 -5.65 1.75
N ASN A 256 1.94 -4.68 1.24
CA ASN A 256 1.81 -3.28 1.63
C ASN A 256 0.43 -2.71 1.29
N ASN A 257 -0.17 -3.10 0.16
CA ASN A 257 -1.54 -2.73 -0.17
C ASN A 257 -2.53 -3.24 0.87
N PHE A 258 -2.37 -4.48 1.34
CA PHE A 258 -3.19 -5.01 2.43
C PHE A 258 -3.03 -4.18 3.72
N LEU A 259 -1.81 -3.83 4.11
CA LEU A 259 -1.55 -3.02 5.31
C LEU A 259 -2.24 -1.65 5.21
N ILE A 260 -2.08 -0.96 4.09
CA ILE A 260 -2.70 0.35 3.85
C ILE A 260 -4.22 0.24 3.88
N ASP A 261 -4.81 -0.72 3.15
CA ASP A 261 -6.26 -0.92 3.08
C ASP A 261 -6.86 -1.27 4.44
N SER A 262 -6.10 -2.06 5.23
CA SER A 262 -6.47 -2.39 6.61
C SER A 262 -6.54 -1.14 7.48
N LEU A 263 -5.54 -0.27 7.43
CA LEU A 263 -5.51 0.96 8.23
C LEU A 263 -6.61 1.94 7.81
N LEU A 264 -6.86 2.08 6.51
CA LEU A 264 -7.95 2.91 5.99
C LEU A 264 -9.31 2.40 6.45
N TRP A 265 -9.57 1.10 6.38
CA TRP A 265 -10.79 0.50 6.89
C TRP A 265 -10.93 0.69 8.41
N LEU A 266 -9.87 0.44 9.17
CA LEU A 266 -9.83 0.61 10.62
C LEU A 266 -10.01 2.07 11.04
N GLY A 267 -9.51 3.03 10.29
CA GLY A 267 -9.64 4.46 10.56
C GLY A 267 -11.02 5.03 10.26
N GLY A 268 -11.92 4.25 9.66
CA GLY A 268 -13.22 4.76 9.21
C GLY A 268 -13.14 5.50 7.89
N GLY A 269 -11.97 5.52 7.24
CA GLY A 269 -11.79 5.95 5.86
C GLY A 269 -12.56 5.02 4.92
N GLY A 270 -13.06 5.58 3.82
CA GLY A 270 -13.77 4.81 2.80
C GLY A 270 -12.91 3.70 2.18
N THR A 271 -13.49 3.00 1.21
CA THR A 271 -12.73 2.06 0.37
C THR A 271 -11.45 2.74 -0.13
N PRO A 272 -10.32 2.03 -0.15
CA PRO A 272 -9.08 2.55 -0.73
C PRO A 272 -9.35 3.15 -2.10
N PRO A 273 -8.67 4.22 -2.48
CA PRO A 273 -8.84 4.76 -3.82
C PRO A 273 -8.59 3.65 -4.84
N PRO A 274 -9.43 3.54 -5.90
CA PRO A 274 -9.22 2.55 -6.95
C PRO A 274 -7.78 2.67 -7.43
N GLN A 275 -7.04 1.57 -7.41
CA GLN A 275 -5.74 1.56 -8.07
C GLN A 275 -6.00 1.82 -9.55
N GLY A 276 -5.30 2.77 -10.14
CA GLY A 276 -5.37 3.05 -11.57
C GLY A 276 -5.13 1.76 -12.38
N GLU A 277 -5.73 1.66 -13.55
CA GLU A 277 -5.51 0.54 -14.47
C GLU A 277 -4.06 0.51 -14.96
N TRP A 278 -3.56 -0.69 -15.25
CA TRP A 278 -2.28 -0.86 -15.92
C TRP A 278 -2.41 -0.42 -17.38
N LYS A 279 -1.66 0.60 -17.76
CA LYS A 279 -1.75 1.26 -19.05
C LYS A 279 -0.38 1.43 -19.68
N THR A 280 -0.35 1.57 -20.99
CA THR A 280 0.82 2.09 -21.69
C THR A 280 0.88 3.60 -21.55
N ILE A 281 2.09 4.14 -21.53
CA ILE A 281 2.33 5.58 -21.57
C ILE A 281 3.08 5.86 -22.86
N THR A 282 2.42 6.53 -23.84
CA THR A 282 2.95 6.75 -25.17
C THR A 282 3.29 8.20 -25.40
N ASN A 283 4.51 8.50 -25.86
CA ASN A 283 4.94 9.85 -26.16
C ASN A 283 4.27 10.41 -27.43
N ARG A 284 3.80 11.64 -27.36
CA ARG A 284 3.13 12.30 -28.50
C ARG A 284 4.07 12.63 -29.65
N GLY A 285 5.32 12.95 -29.35
CA GLY A 285 6.27 13.46 -30.35
C GLY A 285 6.80 12.39 -31.29
N ASN A 286 6.96 11.15 -30.78
CA ASN A 286 7.56 10.07 -31.54
C ASN A 286 6.74 8.76 -31.56
N GLY A 287 5.60 8.72 -30.87
CA GLY A 287 4.71 7.55 -30.80
C GLY A 287 5.28 6.35 -30.04
N LYS A 288 6.40 6.48 -29.34
CA LYS A 288 7.04 5.39 -28.59
C LYS A 288 6.47 5.26 -27.18
N CYS A 289 6.52 4.04 -26.66
CA CYS A 289 6.10 3.74 -25.29
C CYS A 289 7.22 4.02 -24.27
N VAL A 290 6.84 4.47 -23.09
CA VAL A 290 7.67 4.40 -21.90
C VAL A 290 7.92 2.93 -21.58
N ASP A 291 9.18 2.56 -21.37
CA ASP A 291 9.62 1.17 -21.30
C ASP A 291 10.70 1.01 -20.22
N ALA A 292 10.58 -0.04 -19.41
CA ALA A 292 11.65 -0.43 -18.49
C ALA A 292 12.65 -1.33 -19.24
N ALA A 293 13.87 -0.85 -19.44
CA ALA A 293 14.90 -1.50 -20.23
C ALA A 293 15.10 -2.96 -19.83
N GLY A 294 14.98 -3.89 -20.79
CA GLY A 294 15.13 -5.32 -20.58
C GLY A 294 14.13 -5.94 -19.60
N ALA A 295 12.99 -5.29 -19.34
CA ALA A 295 12.03 -5.66 -18.30
C ALA A 295 12.66 -5.82 -16.91
N GLY A 296 13.73 -5.06 -16.63
CA GLY A 296 14.51 -5.15 -15.40
C GLY A 296 13.69 -4.83 -14.15
N LEU A 297 14.09 -5.45 -13.01
CA LEU A 297 13.46 -5.29 -11.70
C LEU A 297 14.38 -4.62 -10.67
N ASN A 298 15.63 -4.35 -11.05
CA ASN A 298 16.61 -3.78 -10.13
C ASN A 298 16.45 -2.26 -10.00
N ASN A 299 16.85 -1.72 -8.85
CA ASN A 299 17.04 -0.27 -8.70
C ASN A 299 18.05 0.23 -9.73
N GLY A 300 17.74 1.34 -10.39
CA GLY A 300 18.54 1.89 -11.48
C GLY A 300 18.19 1.33 -12.87
N THR A 301 17.19 0.41 -13.01
CA THR A 301 16.71 0.00 -14.34
C THR A 301 16.27 1.24 -15.10
N VAL A 302 16.88 1.46 -16.27
CA VAL A 302 16.63 2.64 -17.10
C VAL A 302 15.20 2.65 -17.60
N ILE A 303 14.53 3.78 -17.45
CA ILE A 303 13.26 4.06 -18.13
C ILE A 303 13.60 4.76 -19.45
N GLN A 304 13.19 4.13 -20.54
CA GLN A 304 13.53 4.50 -21.92
C GLN A 304 12.29 4.70 -22.78
N GLN A 305 12.46 5.32 -23.93
CA GLN A 305 11.49 5.22 -25.02
C GLN A 305 11.81 3.98 -25.85
N TYR A 306 10.79 3.24 -26.23
CA TYR A 306 10.92 2.03 -27.08
C TYR A 306 9.69 1.85 -27.96
N ALA A 307 9.85 1.14 -29.11
CA ALA A 307 8.69 0.77 -29.92
C ALA A 307 7.66 0.05 -29.07
N CYS A 308 6.37 0.46 -29.20
CA CYS A 308 5.30 -0.19 -28.44
C CYS A 308 5.15 -1.64 -28.89
N ASN A 309 5.35 -2.59 -28.00
CA ASN A 309 5.42 -4.02 -28.27
C ASN A 309 4.43 -4.86 -27.44
N GLY A 310 3.60 -4.22 -26.60
CA GLY A 310 2.55 -4.87 -25.81
C GLY A 310 3.06 -5.70 -24.63
N THR A 311 4.35 -5.68 -24.32
CA THR A 311 4.91 -6.39 -23.16
C THR A 311 4.60 -5.67 -21.85
N THR A 312 4.69 -6.39 -20.75
CA THR A 312 4.50 -5.82 -19.41
C THR A 312 5.59 -4.83 -18.99
N ALA A 313 6.75 -4.82 -19.69
CA ALA A 313 7.80 -3.80 -19.53
C ALA A 313 7.33 -2.39 -19.86
N GLN A 314 6.22 -2.25 -20.60
CA GLN A 314 5.62 -0.99 -21.04
C GLN A 314 4.32 -0.66 -20.30
N ASN A 315 3.97 -1.41 -19.28
CA ASN A 315 2.77 -1.17 -18.52
C ASN A 315 3.08 -0.51 -17.18
N PHE A 316 2.45 0.63 -16.98
CA PHE A 316 2.56 1.43 -15.77
C PHE A 316 1.17 1.78 -15.24
N ARG A 317 1.09 2.14 -13.97
CA ARG A 317 -0.16 2.64 -13.40
C ARG A 317 0.09 3.92 -12.63
N VAL A 318 -0.78 4.89 -12.82
CA VAL A 318 -0.77 6.16 -12.10
C VAL A 318 -1.58 5.98 -10.83
N VAL A 319 -0.94 6.09 -9.67
CA VAL A 319 -1.56 5.96 -8.36
C VAL A 319 -1.52 7.31 -7.66
N ALA A 320 -2.70 7.90 -7.43
CA ALA A 320 -2.80 9.19 -6.76
C ALA A 320 -2.26 9.14 -5.32
N THR A 321 -1.57 10.19 -4.90
CA THR A 321 -1.23 10.50 -3.51
C THR A 321 -2.21 11.54 -2.94
N THR A 322 -2.17 11.77 -1.63
CA THR A 322 -3.17 12.62 -0.94
C THR A 322 -3.12 14.11 -1.26
N ASP A 323 -2.05 14.58 -1.88
CA ASP A 323 -1.75 16.01 -2.06
C ASP A 323 -1.77 16.47 -3.54
N GLY A 324 -2.44 15.70 -4.41
CA GLY A 324 -2.61 16.03 -5.83
C GLY A 324 -1.42 15.64 -6.71
N PHE A 325 -0.49 14.85 -6.18
CA PHE A 325 0.55 14.18 -6.94
C PHE A 325 0.21 12.70 -7.13
N SER A 326 1.02 12.01 -7.92
CA SER A 326 0.88 10.57 -8.18
C SER A 326 2.26 9.93 -8.21
N ARG A 327 2.34 8.66 -7.82
CA ARG A 327 3.46 7.81 -8.17
C ARG A 327 3.10 7.00 -9.43
N ILE A 328 4.08 6.62 -10.20
CA ILE A 328 3.88 5.84 -11.43
C ILE A 328 4.56 4.50 -11.20
N GLU A 329 3.73 3.49 -10.92
CA GLU A 329 4.14 2.15 -10.56
C GLU A 329 4.39 1.30 -11.81
N TYR A 330 5.36 0.39 -11.72
CA TYR A 330 5.73 -0.54 -12.77
C TYR A 330 4.99 -1.88 -12.62
N ARG A 331 4.46 -2.44 -13.71
CA ARG A 331 3.61 -3.63 -13.66
C ARG A 331 4.33 -4.90 -13.17
N ASN A 332 5.57 -5.10 -13.59
CA ASN A 332 6.31 -6.31 -13.24
C ASN A 332 6.76 -6.33 -11.76
N ASP A 333 6.86 -5.16 -11.14
CA ASP A 333 7.07 -4.99 -9.71
C ASP A 333 6.43 -3.66 -9.24
N PRO A 334 5.22 -3.68 -8.68
CA PRO A 334 4.54 -2.47 -8.22
C PRO A 334 5.25 -1.70 -7.11
N ASN A 335 6.26 -2.30 -6.46
CA ASN A 335 7.12 -1.58 -5.53
C ASN A 335 8.18 -0.71 -6.23
N LYS A 336 8.36 -0.87 -7.54
CA LYS A 336 9.21 -0.02 -8.38
C LYS A 336 8.38 1.09 -9.00
N VAL A 337 8.90 2.30 -8.90
CA VAL A 337 8.25 3.50 -9.43
C VAL A 337 9.20 4.30 -10.32
N LEU A 338 8.65 5.15 -11.18
CA LEU A 338 9.44 6.11 -11.93
C LEU A 338 10.10 7.11 -10.97
N ASP A 339 11.42 7.16 -11.01
CA ASP A 339 12.27 7.94 -10.12
C ASP A 339 13.21 8.83 -10.95
N VAL A 340 13.34 10.11 -10.54
CA VAL A 340 14.38 11.00 -11.10
C VAL A 340 15.70 10.73 -10.37
N SER A 341 16.71 10.33 -11.12
CA SER A 341 18.00 9.90 -10.57
C SER A 341 18.63 10.93 -9.63
N GLY A 342 18.94 10.49 -8.38
CA GLY A 342 19.73 11.24 -7.40
C GLY A 342 19.13 12.57 -6.95
N PRO A 343 17.81 12.70 -6.72
CA PRO A 343 16.93 13.87 -6.62
C PRO A 343 17.48 15.18 -7.23
N SER A 344 18.17 15.06 -8.37
CA SER A 344 18.73 16.17 -9.11
C SER A 344 17.63 17.08 -9.68
N THR A 345 17.88 18.40 -9.68
CA THR A 345 16.99 19.39 -10.33
C THR A 345 17.50 19.84 -11.69
N ALA A 346 18.59 19.24 -12.21
CA ALA A 346 19.16 19.59 -13.50
C ALA A 346 18.34 19.06 -14.69
N ASP A 347 18.37 19.76 -15.81
CA ASP A 347 17.88 19.24 -17.09
C ASP A 347 18.71 18.02 -17.53
N ASN A 348 18.14 17.15 -18.33
CA ASN A 348 18.71 15.89 -18.79
C ASN A 348 19.04 14.87 -17.68
N THR A 349 18.49 15.04 -16.47
CA THR A 349 18.61 14.00 -15.46
C THR A 349 17.76 12.81 -15.86
N GLY A 350 18.37 11.62 -15.89
CA GLY A 350 17.74 10.38 -16.33
C GLY A 350 16.63 9.90 -15.39
N ILE A 351 15.67 9.20 -15.97
CA ILE A 351 14.60 8.51 -15.24
C ILE A 351 14.93 7.02 -15.18
N HIS A 352 14.73 6.42 -14.01
CA HIS A 352 14.94 5.01 -13.77
C HIS A 352 13.82 4.42 -12.89
N LEU A 353 13.80 3.11 -12.72
CA LEU A 353 13.01 2.45 -11.70
C LEU A 353 13.79 2.46 -10.38
N TRP A 354 13.08 2.73 -9.30
CA TRP A 354 13.61 2.64 -7.94
C TRP A 354 12.54 2.14 -6.97
N ASP A 355 12.98 1.57 -5.83
CA ASP A 355 12.03 1.22 -4.76
C ASP A 355 11.23 2.44 -4.32
N ASN A 356 9.94 2.23 -4.12
CA ASN A 356 9.03 3.28 -3.68
C ASN A 356 9.32 3.69 -2.25
N PHE A 357 10.02 4.79 -2.07
CA PHE A 357 10.25 5.43 -0.77
C PHE A 357 9.32 6.61 -0.51
N GLY A 358 8.42 6.92 -1.45
CA GLY A 358 7.52 8.09 -1.34
C GLY A 358 8.26 9.44 -1.36
N SER A 359 9.51 9.47 -1.84
CA SER A 359 10.30 10.70 -1.94
C SER A 359 9.78 11.61 -3.07
N THR A 360 10.05 12.91 -2.97
CA THR A 360 9.47 13.90 -3.90
C THR A 360 9.98 13.75 -5.34
N ASN A 361 11.14 13.11 -5.57
CA ASN A 361 11.65 12.76 -6.91
C ASN A 361 10.96 11.53 -7.53
N GLN A 362 10.08 10.85 -6.77
CA GLN A 362 9.22 9.74 -7.21
C GLN A 362 7.76 10.16 -7.39
N GLN A 363 7.45 11.43 -7.12
CA GLN A 363 6.09 11.97 -7.18
C GLN A 363 5.93 12.90 -8.38
N TRP A 364 4.83 12.71 -9.09
CA TRP A 364 4.56 13.36 -10.36
C TRP A 364 3.19 14.03 -10.32
N ARG A 365 3.11 15.28 -10.74
CA ARG A 365 1.84 15.89 -11.07
C ARG A 365 1.47 15.49 -12.49
N VAL A 366 0.34 14.80 -12.65
CA VAL A 366 -0.18 14.39 -13.94
C VAL A 366 -1.28 15.39 -14.31
N THR A 367 -1.04 16.20 -15.35
CA THR A 367 -2.00 17.20 -15.84
C THR A 367 -2.44 16.80 -17.25
N THR A 368 -3.70 16.41 -17.40
CA THR A 368 -4.27 15.99 -18.69
C THR A 368 -4.96 17.17 -19.37
N GLY A 369 -4.58 17.45 -20.59
CA GLY A 369 -5.21 18.47 -21.43
C GLY A 369 -6.53 18.00 -22.04
N SER A 370 -7.28 18.92 -22.64
CA SER A 370 -8.55 18.62 -23.33
C SER A 370 -8.36 17.71 -24.56
N ASP A 371 -7.15 17.59 -25.07
CA ASP A 371 -6.76 16.71 -26.17
C ASP A 371 -6.42 15.27 -25.74
N GLY A 372 -6.55 14.98 -24.42
CA GLY A 372 -6.31 13.67 -23.84
C GLY A 372 -4.84 13.31 -23.63
N TYR A 373 -3.93 14.25 -23.85
CA TYR A 373 -2.52 14.08 -23.52
C TYR A 373 -2.18 14.67 -22.14
N SER A 374 -1.23 14.07 -21.47
CA SER A 374 -0.81 14.46 -20.13
C SER A 374 0.64 14.93 -20.10
N THR A 375 0.90 15.94 -19.28
CA THR A 375 2.24 16.32 -18.85
C THR A 375 2.49 15.73 -17.47
N LEU A 376 3.66 15.13 -17.27
CA LEU A 376 4.09 14.55 -16.01
C LEU A 376 5.20 15.42 -15.42
N THR A 377 4.90 16.15 -14.35
CA THR A 377 5.82 17.12 -13.72
C THR A 377 6.33 16.57 -12.40
N ALA A 378 7.64 16.41 -12.26
CA ALA A 378 8.28 15.91 -11.03
C ALA A 378 8.12 16.92 -9.88
N ARG A 379 7.69 16.44 -8.71
CA ARG A 379 7.37 17.29 -7.55
C ARG A 379 8.56 18.08 -7.03
N HIS A 380 9.76 17.47 -6.95
CA HIS A 380 10.95 18.07 -6.35
C HIS A 380 11.60 19.15 -7.20
N SER A 381 11.47 19.03 -8.54
CA SER A 381 12.18 19.91 -9.49
C SER A 381 11.27 20.83 -10.30
N ASN A 382 9.94 20.55 -10.31
CA ASN A 382 8.96 21.17 -11.20
C ASN A 382 9.29 21.01 -12.70
N LYS A 383 10.11 19.99 -13.06
CA LYS A 383 10.48 19.67 -14.44
C LYS A 383 9.61 18.57 -15.01
N CYS A 384 9.46 18.57 -16.33
CA CYS A 384 8.61 17.64 -17.07
C CYS A 384 9.37 16.39 -17.50
N LEU A 385 8.74 15.23 -17.42
CA LEU A 385 9.18 14.02 -18.10
C LEU A 385 9.30 14.31 -19.60
N ALA A 386 10.38 13.89 -20.23
CA ALA A 386 10.66 14.16 -21.64
C ALA A 386 11.29 12.95 -22.35
N ALA A 387 10.78 12.68 -23.57
CA ALA A 387 11.38 11.77 -24.54
C ALA A 387 12.26 12.57 -25.52
N ASN A 388 13.49 12.91 -25.10
CA ASN A 388 14.35 13.87 -25.78
C ASN A 388 15.32 13.23 -26.80
N GLY A 389 15.12 11.96 -27.18
CA GLY A 389 16.04 11.19 -28.02
C GLY A 389 15.57 10.99 -29.49
N GLY A 390 14.76 11.88 -30.03
CA GLY A 390 14.22 11.69 -31.38
C GLY A 390 13.34 10.43 -31.47
N SER A 391 13.52 9.60 -32.53
CA SER A 391 12.73 8.40 -32.77
C SER A 391 13.49 7.07 -32.53
N ALA A 392 14.70 7.10 -31.98
CA ALA A 392 15.47 5.88 -31.70
C ALA A 392 14.91 5.10 -30.51
N ASP A 393 14.99 3.77 -30.55
CA ASP A 393 14.69 2.89 -29.42
C ASP A 393 15.84 2.90 -28.42
N GLY A 394 15.52 2.64 -27.15
CA GLY A 394 16.52 2.51 -26.09
C GLY A 394 17.06 3.83 -25.54
N VAL A 395 16.51 4.97 -25.95
CA VAL A 395 16.94 6.27 -25.42
C VAL A 395 16.27 6.53 -24.07
N GLN A 396 17.07 6.79 -23.06
CA GLN A 396 16.60 7.07 -21.70
C GLN A 396 15.68 8.31 -21.68
N LEU A 397 14.57 8.20 -20.99
CA LEU A 397 13.75 9.36 -20.65
C LEU A 397 14.44 10.21 -19.59
N VAL A 398 14.21 11.51 -19.65
CA VAL A 398 14.84 12.48 -18.76
C VAL A 398 13.81 13.47 -18.20
N GLN A 399 14.17 14.19 -17.15
CA GLN A 399 13.45 15.42 -16.81
C GLN A 399 14.06 16.62 -17.56
N MET A 400 13.19 17.54 -17.97
CA MET A 400 13.57 18.79 -18.67
C MET A 400 12.73 19.94 -18.17
N THR A 401 13.23 21.16 -18.29
CA THR A 401 12.42 22.36 -18.13
C THR A 401 11.16 22.25 -19.00
N CYS A 402 9.99 22.43 -18.40
CA CYS A 402 8.72 22.31 -19.11
C CYS A 402 8.58 23.39 -20.20
N ASN A 403 8.33 22.98 -21.43
CA ASN A 403 8.22 23.87 -22.59
C ASN A 403 7.00 23.62 -23.48
N GLY A 404 6.13 22.66 -23.06
CA GLY A 404 4.90 22.32 -23.80
C GLY A 404 5.11 21.57 -25.11
N SER A 405 6.33 21.08 -25.41
CA SER A 405 6.60 20.33 -26.63
C SER A 405 5.95 18.97 -26.66
N ALA A 406 5.79 18.39 -27.84
CA ALA A 406 5.25 17.04 -28.02
C ALA A 406 6.15 15.98 -27.32
N ALA A 407 7.45 16.24 -27.15
CA ALA A 407 8.37 15.36 -26.43
C ALA A 407 8.05 15.25 -24.93
N GLN A 408 7.32 16.22 -24.35
CA GLN A 408 6.89 16.28 -22.95
C GLN A 408 5.42 15.95 -22.76
N SER A 409 4.76 15.45 -23.81
CA SER A 409 3.33 15.19 -23.85
C SER A 409 3.10 13.70 -24.05
N PHE A 410 2.31 13.07 -23.17
CA PHE A 410 2.15 11.61 -23.12
C PHE A 410 0.66 11.23 -23.09
N LYS A 411 0.28 10.20 -23.82
CA LYS A 411 -1.02 9.57 -23.72
C LYS A 411 -0.93 8.39 -22.75
N ILE A 412 -1.79 8.39 -21.76
CA ILE A 412 -1.94 7.29 -20.79
C ILE A 412 -3.19 6.52 -21.16
N GLY A 413 -3.02 5.35 -21.81
CA GLY A 413 -4.16 4.63 -22.36
C GLY A 413 -3.94 3.16 -22.63
#